data_41dfd30fad431e97b928c884ae2be010
#
_entry.id   41dfd30fad431e97b928c884ae2be010
#
_cell.length_a   1.000
_cell.length_b   1.000
_cell.length_c   1.000
_cell.angle_alpha   90.00
_cell.angle_beta   90.00
_cell.angle_gamma   90.00
#
_symmetry.space_group_name_H-M   'P 1'
#
loop_
_entity.id
_entity.type
_entity.pdbx_description
1 polymer ?
#
loop_
_entity_poly.entity_id
_entity_poly.type
_entity_poly.pdbx_seq_one_letter_code
_entity_poly.pdbx_strand_id
1 'polypeptide(L)'
;EEGAEYERLLGCLNASNQTWAKAAPLLLVSVVDTVNRNNGKALLTAWHDVGLANSQLFLQATSMGLALHMMGGINREKISTEYNLPEQCHPIAAIAVGYPGQIETLPPDLQEKERTERIRLPQAEFVFKGAWGQRAFSDG
;
A
#
# COMPACT_ATOMS: atom_id res chain seq x y z
N GLU A 1 -11.97 -16.21 16.27
CA GLU A 1 -11.77 -16.34 14.80
C GLU A 1 -11.29 -15.03 14.15
N GLU A 2 -11.88 -13.87 14.48
CA GLU A 2 -11.42 -12.56 13.94
C GLU A 2 -9.94 -12.26 14.25
N GLY A 3 -9.49 -12.58 15.46
CA GLY A 3 -8.09 -12.44 15.84
C GLY A 3 -7.13 -13.30 15.03
N ALA A 4 -7.53 -14.52 14.67
CA ALA A 4 -6.70 -15.44 13.89
C ALA A 4 -6.51 -14.96 12.44
N GLU A 5 -7.53 -14.37 11.82
CA GLU A 5 -7.45 -13.79 10.48
C GLU A 5 -6.49 -12.58 10.46
N TYR A 6 -6.58 -11.73 11.48
CA TYR A 6 -5.68 -10.60 11.63
C TYR A 6 -4.22 -11.04 11.76
N GLU A 7 -3.94 -11.98 12.66
CA GLU A 7 -2.59 -12.51 12.89
C GLU A 7 -2.03 -13.23 11.64
N ARG A 8 -2.87 -13.90 10.88
CA ARG A 8 -2.50 -14.53 9.62
C ARG A 8 -1.99 -13.49 8.61
N LEU A 9 -2.71 -12.38 8.41
CA LEU A 9 -2.27 -11.32 7.51
C LEU A 9 -1.07 -10.57 8.07
N LEU A 10 -1.06 -10.26 9.36
CA LEU A 10 0.09 -9.63 10.02
C LEU A 10 1.37 -10.44 9.81
N GLY A 11 1.29 -11.77 9.94
CA GLY A 11 2.39 -12.70 9.69
C GLY A 11 2.87 -12.76 8.23
N CYS A 12 2.14 -12.15 7.30
CA CYS A 12 2.57 -12.01 5.90
C CYS A 12 3.33 -10.70 5.63
N LEU A 13 3.39 -9.79 6.58
CA LEU A 13 4.21 -8.57 6.48
C LEU A 13 5.68 -8.89 6.77
N ASN A 14 6.59 -8.06 6.28
CA ASN A 14 7.98 -8.13 6.75
C ASN A 14 8.10 -7.71 8.23
N ALA A 15 9.17 -8.12 8.91
CA ALA A 15 9.34 -7.92 10.34
C ALA A 15 9.25 -6.44 10.77
N SER A 16 9.81 -5.52 9.97
CA SER A 16 9.76 -4.09 10.28
C SER A 16 8.34 -3.52 10.25
N ASN A 17 7.50 -4.01 9.32
CA ASN A 17 6.10 -3.60 9.25
C ASN A 17 5.27 -4.23 10.38
N GLN A 18 5.51 -5.48 10.73
CA GLN A 18 4.83 -6.13 11.86
C GLN A 18 5.00 -5.37 13.17
N THR A 19 6.15 -4.74 13.40
CA THR A 19 6.49 -4.03 14.64
C THR A 19 5.44 -2.97 15.01
N TRP A 20 4.93 -2.22 14.04
CA TRP A 20 3.98 -1.14 14.25
C TRP A 20 2.57 -1.47 13.74
N ALA A 21 2.44 -2.24 12.65
CA ALA A 21 1.14 -2.54 12.04
C ALA A 21 0.24 -3.36 12.96
N LYS A 22 0.82 -4.12 13.91
CA LYS A 22 0.08 -4.87 14.94
C LYS A 22 -0.83 -3.99 15.82
N ALA A 23 -0.58 -2.69 15.85
CA ALA A 23 -1.41 -1.73 16.59
C ALA A 23 -2.61 -1.21 15.76
N ALA A 24 -2.63 -1.45 14.47
CA ALA A 24 -3.75 -1.02 13.61
C ALA A 24 -4.98 -1.91 13.83
N PRO A 25 -6.17 -1.35 13.98
CA PRO A 25 -7.39 -2.14 14.19
C PRO A 25 -7.83 -2.93 12.95
N LEU A 26 -7.35 -2.56 11.76
CA LEU A 26 -7.69 -3.23 10.50
C LEU A 26 -6.47 -3.33 9.60
N LEU A 27 -6.25 -4.52 9.07
CA LEU A 27 -5.30 -4.79 7.98
C LEU A 27 -6.05 -5.29 6.75
N LEU A 28 -5.68 -4.75 5.59
CA LEU A 28 -6.18 -5.16 4.29
C LEU A 28 -4.99 -5.57 3.42
N VAL A 29 -5.25 -6.38 2.41
CA VAL A 29 -4.31 -6.62 1.30
C VAL A 29 -5.02 -6.29 -0.02
N SER A 30 -4.42 -5.44 -0.83
CA SER A 30 -4.90 -5.21 -2.18
C SER A 30 -4.33 -6.26 -3.13
N VAL A 31 -5.20 -6.85 -3.93
CA VAL A 31 -4.88 -7.92 -4.87
C VAL A 31 -5.34 -7.48 -6.26
N VAL A 32 -4.46 -7.60 -7.25
CA VAL A 32 -4.83 -7.40 -8.65
C VAL A 32 -5.25 -8.72 -9.29
N ASP A 33 -6.36 -8.71 -10.04
CA ASP A 33 -6.72 -9.78 -10.97
C ASP A 33 -6.31 -9.31 -12.39
N THR A 34 -5.36 -10.01 -12.99
CA THR A 34 -4.79 -9.62 -14.29
C THR A 34 -5.54 -10.18 -15.48
N VAL A 35 -6.67 -10.88 -15.23
CA VAL A 35 -7.48 -11.48 -16.28
C VAL A 35 -8.91 -10.96 -16.24
N ASN A 36 -9.44 -10.59 -17.39
CA ASN A 36 -10.84 -10.24 -17.53
C ASN A 36 -11.73 -11.48 -17.39
N ARG A 37 -12.54 -11.48 -16.34
CA ARG A 37 -13.41 -12.62 -15.97
C ARG A 37 -14.47 -12.94 -17.03
N ASN A 38 -14.84 -11.98 -17.88
CA ASN A 38 -15.87 -12.16 -18.90
C ASN A 38 -15.36 -12.87 -20.16
N ASN A 39 -14.07 -12.71 -20.48
CA ASN A 39 -13.52 -13.20 -21.75
C ASN A 39 -12.16 -13.90 -21.64
N GLY A 40 -11.60 -14.02 -20.43
CA GLY A 40 -10.32 -14.69 -20.18
C GLY A 40 -9.08 -13.98 -20.72
N LYS A 41 -9.21 -12.75 -21.23
CA LYS A 41 -8.07 -12.01 -21.78
C LYS A 41 -7.30 -11.25 -20.70
N ALA A 42 -5.99 -11.06 -20.93
CA ALA A 42 -5.16 -10.26 -20.04
C ALA A 42 -5.67 -8.82 -19.95
N LEU A 43 -5.69 -8.28 -18.73
CA LEU A 43 -6.03 -6.88 -18.41
C LEU A 43 -4.73 -6.08 -18.28
N LEU A 44 -4.34 -5.38 -19.33
CA LEU A 44 -3.10 -4.58 -19.34
C LEU A 44 -3.11 -3.43 -18.35
N THR A 45 -4.29 -2.91 -18.01
CA THR A 45 -4.47 -1.79 -17.06
C THR A 45 -4.70 -2.23 -15.62
N ALA A 46 -4.80 -3.52 -15.34
CA ALA A 46 -5.21 -4.03 -14.02
C ALA A 46 -4.38 -3.45 -12.85
N TRP A 47 -3.07 -3.33 -13.02
CA TRP A 47 -2.17 -2.75 -12.01
C TRP A 47 -2.44 -1.27 -11.76
N HIS A 48 -2.72 -0.52 -12.82
CA HIS A 48 -3.11 0.88 -12.75
C HIS A 48 -4.47 1.03 -12.06
N ASP A 49 -5.44 0.19 -12.41
CA ASP A 49 -6.80 0.22 -11.87
C ASP A 49 -6.80 -0.05 -10.36
N VAL A 50 -5.99 -1.00 -9.88
CA VAL A 50 -5.85 -1.26 -8.44
C VAL A 50 -5.17 -0.10 -7.72
N GLY A 51 -4.21 0.57 -8.36
CA GLY A 51 -3.59 1.79 -7.82
C GLY A 51 -4.60 2.92 -7.65
N LEU A 52 -5.48 3.12 -8.63
CA LEU A 52 -6.58 4.09 -8.56
C LEU A 52 -7.58 3.73 -7.45
N ALA A 53 -7.98 2.45 -7.35
CA ALA A 53 -8.88 2.00 -6.29
C ALA A 53 -8.28 2.24 -4.89
N ASN A 54 -7.00 1.93 -4.70
CA ASN A 54 -6.30 2.23 -3.46
C ASN A 54 -6.26 3.74 -3.15
N SER A 55 -6.03 4.58 -4.17
CA SER A 55 -6.05 6.05 -4.01
C SER A 55 -7.42 6.56 -3.56
N GLN A 56 -8.51 6.05 -4.15
CA GLN A 56 -9.87 6.41 -3.74
C GLN A 56 -10.16 5.96 -2.30
N LEU A 57 -9.72 4.76 -1.93
CA LEU A 57 -9.82 4.27 -0.54
C LEU A 57 -9.14 5.24 0.44
N PHE A 58 -7.92 5.71 0.12
CA PHE A 58 -7.18 6.67 0.94
C PHE A 58 -7.94 7.99 1.08
N LEU A 59 -8.43 8.56 -0.02
CA LEU A 59 -9.19 9.80 0.00
C LEU A 59 -10.45 9.68 0.85
N GLN A 60 -11.22 8.61 0.66
CA GLN A 60 -12.45 8.37 1.41
C GLN A 60 -12.16 8.20 2.90
N ALA A 61 -11.18 7.38 3.27
CA ALA A 61 -10.83 7.14 4.66
C ALA A 61 -10.31 8.41 5.34
N THR A 62 -9.48 9.21 4.66
CA THR A 62 -9.01 10.50 5.16
C THR A 62 -10.18 11.45 5.42
N SER A 63 -11.18 11.49 4.53
CA SER A 63 -12.39 12.32 4.74
C SER A 63 -13.23 11.88 5.95
N MET A 64 -13.04 10.63 6.39
CA MET A 64 -13.69 10.07 7.59
C MET A 64 -12.81 10.21 8.86
N GLY A 65 -11.68 10.91 8.78
CA GLY A 65 -10.73 11.09 9.89
C GLY A 65 -9.87 9.85 10.19
N LEU A 66 -9.83 8.88 9.27
CA LEU A 66 -8.95 7.72 9.38
C LEU A 66 -7.57 7.99 8.78
N ALA A 67 -6.56 7.33 9.32
CA ALA A 67 -5.22 7.25 8.76
C ALA A 67 -5.02 5.89 8.08
N LEU A 68 -4.33 5.89 6.95
CA LEU A 68 -3.94 4.69 6.24
C LEU A 68 -2.45 4.69 5.95
N HIS A 69 -1.86 3.51 6.02
CA HIS A 69 -0.47 3.31 5.60
C HIS A 69 -0.38 2.10 4.67
N MET A 70 0.05 2.35 3.44
CA MET A 70 0.26 1.29 2.44
C MET A 70 1.69 0.76 2.53
N MET A 71 1.83 -0.56 2.61
CA MET A 71 3.09 -1.27 2.78
C MET A 71 3.38 -2.16 1.58
N GLY A 72 4.49 -1.90 0.88
CA GLY A 72 5.04 -2.80 -0.14
C GLY A 72 5.86 -3.96 0.45
N GLY A 73 6.26 -3.85 1.73
CA GLY A 73 7.03 -4.87 2.46
C GLY A 73 6.15 -6.02 2.93
N ILE A 74 5.74 -6.88 2.01
CA ILE A 74 4.89 -8.06 2.19
C ILE A 74 5.54 -9.30 1.58
N ASN A 75 5.25 -10.47 2.12
CA ASN A 75 5.57 -11.75 1.50
C ASN A 75 4.45 -12.19 0.56
N ARG A 76 4.60 -11.89 -0.73
CA ARG A 76 3.58 -12.16 -1.76
C ARG A 76 3.26 -13.63 -1.93
N GLU A 77 4.29 -14.49 -1.92
CA GLU A 77 4.12 -15.94 -2.03
C GLU A 77 3.33 -16.49 -0.85
N LYS A 78 3.68 -16.06 0.36
CA LYS A 78 2.95 -16.44 1.57
C LYS A 78 1.48 -16.00 1.51
N ILE A 79 1.19 -14.76 1.10
CA ILE A 79 -0.18 -14.28 0.94
C ILE A 79 -0.94 -15.15 -0.08
N SER A 80 -0.32 -15.41 -1.24
CA SER A 80 -0.96 -16.22 -2.29
C SER A 80 -1.31 -17.62 -1.79
N THR A 81 -0.42 -18.24 -1.01
CA THR A 81 -0.62 -19.57 -0.43
C THR A 81 -1.67 -19.54 0.68
N GLU A 82 -1.54 -18.65 1.66
CA GLU A 82 -2.42 -18.55 2.83
C GLU A 82 -3.89 -18.25 2.44
N TYR A 83 -4.08 -17.44 1.40
CA TYR A 83 -5.40 -17.03 0.93
C TYR A 83 -5.86 -17.76 -0.32
N ASN A 84 -5.13 -18.79 -0.77
CA ASN A 84 -5.45 -19.60 -1.96
C ASN A 84 -5.75 -18.72 -3.18
N LEU A 85 -4.91 -17.72 -3.44
CA LEU A 85 -5.13 -16.83 -4.57
C LEU A 85 -4.93 -17.59 -5.89
N PRO A 86 -5.83 -17.40 -6.89
CA PRO A 86 -5.63 -17.90 -8.23
C PRO A 86 -4.34 -17.37 -8.86
N GLU A 87 -3.75 -18.11 -9.81
CA GLU A 87 -2.47 -17.77 -10.44
C GLU A 87 -2.44 -16.35 -11.05
N GLN A 88 -3.57 -15.88 -11.60
CA GLN A 88 -3.70 -14.56 -12.19
C GLN A 88 -3.87 -13.44 -11.14
N CYS A 89 -4.02 -13.77 -9.86
CA CYS A 89 -4.21 -12.82 -8.78
C CYS A 89 -2.91 -12.56 -8.03
N HIS A 90 -2.48 -11.31 -7.97
CA HIS A 90 -1.20 -10.96 -7.35
C HIS A 90 -1.38 -9.94 -6.21
N PRO A 91 -0.84 -10.23 -5.00
CA PRO A 91 -0.82 -9.28 -3.89
C PRO A 91 0.06 -8.07 -4.23
N ILE A 92 -0.46 -6.87 -4.04
CA ILE A 92 0.23 -5.60 -4.35
C ILE A 92 0.85 -5.01 -3.11
N ALA A 93 0.01 -4.72 -2.13
CA ALA A 93 0.40 -4.06 -0.89
C ALA A 93 -0.56 -4.45 0.23
N ALA A 94 -0.06 -4.44 1.47
CA ALA A 94 -0.93 -4.42 2.63
C ALA A 94 -1.24 -2.97 3.02
N ILE A 95 -2.38 -2.75 3.66
CA ILE A 95 -2.85 -1.43 4.09
C ILE A 95 -3.28 -1.54 5.55
N ALA A 96 -2.60 -0.82 6.43
CA ALA A 96 -3.04 -0.62 7.80
C ALA A 96 -4.01 0.55 7.85
N VAL A 97 -5.14 0.39 8.52
CA VAL A 97 -6.20 1.40 8.65
C VAL A 97 -6.54 1.58 10.12
N GLY A 98 -6.66 2.83 10.56
CA GLY A 98 -7.04 3.16 11.95
C GLY A 98 -7.16 4.65 12.14
N TYR A 99 -7.42 5.07 13.37
CA TYR A 99 -7.32 6.48 13.74
C TYR A 99 -5.86 6.86 14.02
N PRO A 100 -5.46 8.12 13.74
CA PRO A 100 -4.13 8.59 14.09
C PRO A 100 -3.83 8.38 15.59
N GLY A 101 -2.71 7.72 15.88
CA GLY A 101 -2.23 7.52 17.25
C GLY A 101 -1.28 8.64 17.70
N GLN A 102 -0.81 8.53 18.94
CA GLN A 102 0.20 9.43 19.49
C GLN A 102 1.60 8.92 19.12
N ILE A 103 2.49 9.81 18.65
CA ILE A 103 3.86 9.45 18.25
C ILE A 103 4.61 8.80 19.42
N GLU A 104 4.36 9.24 20.63
CA GLU A 104 5.00 8.78 21.88
C GLU A 104 4.72 7.31 22.18
N THR A 105 3.70 6.71 21.59
CA THR A 105 3.38 5.28 21.75
C THR A 105 4.23 4.37 20.85
N LEU A 106 4.93 4.95 19.87
CA LEU A 106 5.83 4.21 18.98
C LEU A 106 7.17 3.89 19.67
N PRO A 107 7.86 2.81 19.25
CA PRO A 107 9.27 2.60 19.60
C PRO A 107 10.14 3.82 19.22
N PRO A 108 11.21 4.14 19.98
CA PRO A 108 12.00 5.36 19.78
C PRO A 108 12.53 5.58 18.36
N ASP A 109 12.97 4.50 17.70
CA ASP A 109 13.45 4.52 16.30
C ASP A 109 12.34 4.86 15.30
N LEU A 110 11.11 4.48 15.60
CA LEU A 110 9.93 4.82 14.78
C LEU A 110 9.44 6.23 15.07
N GLN A 111 9.57 6.73 16.31
CA GLN A 111 9.27 8.13 16.65
C GLN A 111 10.14 9.09 15.86
N GLU A 112 11.45 8.80 15.73
CA GLU A 112 12.39 9.61 14.96
C GLU A 112 11.99 9.65 13.48
N LYS A 113 11.67 8.49 12.91
CA LYS A 113 11.19 8.40 11.51
C LYS A 113 9.90 9.18 11.28
N GLU A 114 8.95 9.13 12.21
CA GLU A 114 7.67 9.84 12.09
C GLU A 114 7.84 11.36 12.15
N ARG A 115 8.83 11.85 12.91
CA ARG A 115 9.17 13.29 13.00
C ARG A 115 10.01 13.78 11.82
N THR A 116 10.57 12.87 11.02
CA THR A 116 11.40 13.24 9.87
C THR A 116 10.56 13.95 8.82
N GLU A 117 11.06 15.09 8.33
CA GLU A 117 10.40 15.84 7.27
C GLU A 117 10.25 15.01 6.00
N ARG A 118 9.06 15.04 5.43
CA ARG A 118 8.75 14.31 4.21
C ARG A 118 9.31 15.03 2.98
N ILE A 119 10.30 14.43 2.34
CA ILE A 119 10.88 14.92 1.08
C ILE A 119 10.10 14.34 -0.11
N ARG A 120 9.89 15.17 -1.13
CA ARG A 120 9.30 14.78 -2.42
C ARG A 120 10.23 15.21 -3.53
N LEU A 121 10.32 14.39 -4.58
CA LEU A 121 11.05 14.75 -5.79
C LEU A 121 10.40 15.98 -6.44
N PRO A 122 11.19 16.94 -6.93
CA PRO A 122 10.69 18.04 -7.76
C PRO A 122 10.00 17.51 -9.02
N GLN A 123 8.95 18.19 -9.47
CA GLN A 123 8.22 17.76 -10.68
C GLN A 123 9.12 17.65 -11.91
N ALA A 124 10.14 18.49 -12.01
CA ALA A 124 11.12 18.47 -13.09
C ALA A 124 11.87 17.14 -13.24
N GLU A 125 11.90 16.30 -12.19
CA GLU A 125 12.59 15.00 -12.22
C GLU A 125 11.72 13.86 -12.76
N PHE A 126 10.39 14.01 -12.80
CA PHE A 126 9.48 12.93 -13.21
C PHE A 126 8.36 13.36 -14.16
N VAL A 127 8.26 14.66 -14.48
CA VAL A 127 7.29 15.16 -15.46
C VAL A 127 8.03 15.63 -16.71
N PHE A 128 7.73 14.96 -17.82
CA PHE A 128 8.39 15.20 -19.10
C PHE A 128 7.39 15.65 -20.16
N LYS A 129 7.87 16.40 -21.17
CA LYS A 129 7.08 16.80 -22.34
C LYS A 129 7.84 16.49 -23.63
N GLY A 130 7.12 16.06 -24.65
CA GLY A 130 7.70 15.78 -25.98
C GLY A 130 8.42 14.44 -26.03
N ALA A 131 9.44 14.22 -25.21
CA ALA A 131 10.17 12.97 -25.13
C ALA A 131 10.56 12.64 -23.69
N TRP A 132 10.84 11.37 -23.41
CA TRP A 132 11.34 10.92 -22.11
C TRP A 132 12.65 11.65 -21.77
N GLY A 133 12.75 12.14 -20.54
CA GLY A 133 13.92 12.90 -20.04
C GLY A 133 13.91 14.38 -20.42
N GLN A 134 13.02 14.85 -21.28
CA GLN A 134 12.83 16.28 -21.54
C GLN A 134 11.92 16.87 -20.46
N ARG A 135 12.50 17.60 -19.51
CA ARG A 135 11.75 18.22 -18.40
C ARG A 135 10.62 19.10 -18.91
N ALA A 136 9.42 18.94 -18.34
CA ALA A 136 8.26 19.78 -18.66
C ALA A 136 8.35 21.18 -18.03
N PHE A 137 9.08 21.29 -16.91
CA PHE A 137 9.27 22.51 -16.13
C PHE A 137 10.76 22.80 -15.97
N SER A 138 11.17 24.07 -16.00
CA SER A 138 12.46 24.52 -15.52
C SER A 138 12.47 24.52 -13.99
N ASP A 139 13.60 24.23 -13.40
CA ASP A 139 13.81 24.46 -11.96
C ASP A 139 13.60 25.96 -11.73
N GLY A 140 12.53 26.32 -10.97
CA GLY A 140 12.20 27.71 -10.61
C GLY A 140 13.07 28.22 -9.48
#